data_8048e3b1b2a5ab8afee6e2417815d248
#
_entry.id   8048e3b1b2a5ab8afee6e2417815d248
#
_cell.length_a   1.000
_cell.length_b   1.000
_cell.length_c   1.000
_cell.angle_alpha   90.00
_cell.angle_beta   90.00
_cell.angle_gamma   90.00
#
_symmetry.space_group_name_H-M   'P 1'
#
loop_
_entity.id
_entity.type
_entity.pdbx_description
1 polymer ?
#
loop_
_entity_poly.entity_id
_entity_poly.type
_entity_poly.pdbx_seq_one_letter_code
_entity_poly.pdbx_strand_id
1 'polypeptide(L)'
;RFTIEGTLTDKDGIASINLLCTDLHLNKTIDLIEIYGAPKETYDLSYYYDIKRDEIGERFTVKVTVTDVGGRSVSQDVLVTMDGDFAKPVFTVAPDKEVTVLMKSETKYKLSFTVTDDRILDYVIVNIPGINGFDNRRVDAADGQSTLTFAEKIDLPNEVKDYDVTLTAVDTKGNTTVTTCVLKVSEMPDFPKMYLADVATVEELNSDVFGVPMVITHTAPYQYKANYYNQKAGTEIFFLPQKSDFAPICFGLDPEDSNKLTDDPESAKPIVLDQANVYYEITFDVKEGNYNVKTYSIAEAIDPVPHEFGSISLDTWGDGGSWLQEFYFGYMTSGPKEIQRFTQDATNPHLYTLDTPLFLEAGTTMNFVIHNWHHDGWWNYCTWRADDSANPEIMGYYGNTVNPEWREKVEPKNWVGDNWVKPAVNVTGNYKLIFDAHLGRAKIVPAN
;
A
#
# COMPACT_ATOMS: atom_id res chain seq x y z
N ARG A 1 8.47 54.04 2.38
CA ARG A 1 7.07 54.07 2.87
C ARG A 1 6.47 52.69 2.67
N PHE A 2 5.73 52.23 3.66
CA PHE A 2 4.79 51.09 3.55
C PHE A 2 3.41 51.47 4.05
N THR A 3 2.38 50.73 3.66
CA THR A 3 1.00 50.88 4.11
C THR A 3 0.51 49.58 4.72
N ILE A 4 -0.14 49.65 5.88
CA ILE A 4 -0.84 48.51 6.50
C ILE A 4 -2.32 48.71 6.23
N GLU A 5 -2.92 47.78 5.53
CA GLU A 5 -4.34 47.80 5.15
C GLU A 5 -5.04 46.51 5.56
N GLY A 6 -6.33 46.66 5.92
CA GLY A 6 -7.16 45.51 6.28
C GLY A 6 -8.51 45.94 6.79
N THR A 7 -9.52 45.09 6.65
CA THR A 7 -10.86 45.29 7.22
C THR A 7 -10.94 44.59 8.57
N LEU A 8 -11.27 45.35 9.59
CA LEU A 8 -11.43 44.91 10.97
C LEU A 8 -12.93 44.84 11.30
N THR A 9 -13.37 43.76 11.94
CA THR A 9 -14.78 43.59 12.29
C THR A 9 -14.92 43.10 13.73
N ASP A 10 -15.87 43.69 14.45
CA ASP A 10 -16.27 43.28 15.79
C ASP A 10 -17.74 43.63 16.05
N LYS A 11 -18.55 42.64 16.47
CA LYS A 11 -20.00 42.85 16.68
C LYS A 11 -20.33 43.74 17.84
N ASP A 12 -19.46 43.81 18.85
CA ASP A 12 -19.63 44.66 20.01
C ASP A 12 -19.10 46.10 19.78
N GLY A 13 -18.35 46.25 18.72
CA GLY A 13 -17.76 47.50 18.28
C GLY A 13 -16.30 47.70 18.69
N ILE A 14 -15.49 48.06 17.71
CA ILE A 14 -14.06 48.36 17.87
C ILE A 14 -13.90 49.73 18.51
N ALA A 15 -13.19 49.79 19.64
CA ALA A 15 -12.87 51.02 20.34
C ALA A 15 -11.57 51.66 19.84
N SER A 16 -10.50 50.83 19.70
CA SER A 16 -9.20 51.37 19.30
C SER A 16 -8.36 50.33 18.56
N ILE A 17 -7.37 50.81 17.80
CA ILE A 17 -6.38 50.03 17.09
C ILE A 17 -5.00 50.57 17.47
N ASN A 18 -4.08 49.68 17.87
CA ASN A 18 -2.70 50.06 18.15
C ASN A 18 -1.76 49.35 17.18
N LEU A 19 -0.86 50.11 16.57
CA LEU A 19 0.24 49.62 15.73
C LEU A 19 1.54 49.83 16.48
N LEU A 20 2.25 48.74 16.78
CA LEU A 20 3.48 48.76 17.57
C LEU A 20 4.61 48.05 16.83
N CYS A 21 5.72 48.76 16.63
CA CYS A 21 6.99 48.18 16.20
C CYS A 21 8.14 48.99 16.84
N THR A 22 8.86 48.35 17.77
CA THR A 22 9.92 49.01 18.52
C THR A 22 11.07 49.44 17.61
N ASP A 23 11.43 48.60 16.66
CA ASP A 23 12.57 48.82 15.74
C ASP A 23 12.32 50.01 14.77
N LEU A 24 11.06 50.30 14.50
CA LEU A 24 10.63 51.44 13.71
C LEU A 24 10.23 52.64 14.58
N HIS A 25 10.44 52.59 15.87
CA HIS A 25 9.93 53.60 16.81
C HIS A 25 8.43 53.92 16.59
N LEU A 26 7.67 52.94 16.09
CA LEU A 26 6.25 53.06 15.81
C LEU A 26 5.46 52.61 17.03
N ASN A 27 4.68 53.53 17.57
CA ASN A 27 3.64 53.22 18.54
C ASN A 27 2.47 54.18 18.27
N LYS A 28 1.52 53.72 17.45
CA LYS A 28 0.39 54.53 17.01
C LYS A 28 -0.91 53.91 17.46
N THR A 29 -1.67 54.68 18.26
CA THR A 29 -3.05 54.35 18.59
C THR A 29 -4.01 55.16 17.73
N ILE A 30 -4.99 54.49 17.17
CA ILE A 30 -6.14 55.06 16.46
C ILE A 30 -7.36 54.82 17.36
N ASP A 31 -7.84 55.85 18.03
CA ASP A 31 -9.01 55.78 18.90
C ASP A 31 -10.25 56.12 18.08
N LEU A 32 -11.06 55.08 17.80
CA LEU A 32 -12.25 55.23 16.96
C LEU A 32 -13.38 55.98 17.69
N ILE A 33 -13.41 55.86 19.00
CA ILE A 33 -14.42 56.61 19.81
C ILE A 33 -14.10 58.10 19.82
N GLU A 34 -12.83 58.45 19.98
CA GLU A 34 -12.40 59.87 19.91
C GLU A 34 -12.64 60.46 18.52
N ILE A 35 -12.33 59.70 17.45
CA ILE A 35 -12.41 60.19 16.06
C ILE A 35 -13.87 60.29 15.58
N TYR A 36 -14.70 59.30 15.90
CA TYR A 36 -16.05 59.19 15.35
C TYR A 36 -17.17 59.37 16.35
N GLY A 37 -16.86 59.57 17.62
CA GLY A 37 -17.85 59.74 18.71
C GLY A 37 -18.55 58.43 19.11
N ALA A 38 -18.21 57.28 18.48
CA ALA A 38 -18.80 55.99 18.74
C ALA A 38 -17.87 54.84 18.23
N PRO A 39 -17.95 53.65 18.80
CA PRO A 39 -17.23 52.48 18.28
C PRO A 39 -17.73 52.11 16.87
N LYS A 40 -16.94 51.35 16.14
CA LYS A 40 -17.26 50.85 14.78
C LYS A 40 -17.36 49.35 14.77
N GLU A 41 -18.45 48.80 14.26
CA GLU A 41 -18.54 47.35 14.03
C GLU A 41 -17.63 46.86 12.88
N THR A 42 -17.36 47.77 11.92
CA THR A 42 -16.42 47.54 10.81
C THR A 42 -15.58 48.79 10.61
N TYR A 43 -14.28 48.59 10.42
CA TYR A 43 -13.33 49.66 10.13
C TYR A 43 -12.30 49.20 9.11
N ASP A 44 -12.17 49.96 8.01
CA ASP A 44 -11.13 49.73 7.01
C ASP A 44 -9.89 50.51 7.44
N LEU A 45 -8.92 49.74 7.97
CA LEU A 45 -7.61 50.28 8.35
C LEU A 45 -6.82 50.58 7.10
N SER A 46 -6.29 51.78 6.96
CA SER A 46 -5.25 52.14 6.02
C SER A 46 -4.31 53.13 6.73
N TYR A 47 -3.17 52.58 7.12
CA TYR A 47 -2.14 53.35 7.85
C TYR A 47 -0.81 53.26 7.13
N TYR A 48 -0.25 54.44 6.77
CA TYR A 48 1.09 54.50 6.15
C TYR A 48 2.15 54.95 7.14
N TYR A 49 3.36 54.44 6.95
CA TYR A 49 4.54 54.80 7.72
C TYR A 49 5.72 55.12 6.79
N ASP A 50 6.41 56.22 7.02
CA ASP A 50 7.62 56.61 6.33
C ASP A 50 8.83 56.12 7.15
N ILE A 51 9.57 55.13 6.66
CA ILE A 51 10.78 54.60 7.30
C ILE A 51 11.82 55.71 7.33
N LYS A 52 12.39 55.98 8.50
CA LYS A 52 13.38 57.04 8.71
C LYS A 52 14.77 56.51 8.37
N ARG A 53 15.73 57.45 8.14
CA ARG A 53 17.10 57.10 7.74
C ARG A 53 17.91 56.37 8.81
N ASP A 54 17.53 56.50 10.07
CA ASP A 54 18.16 55.88 11.24
C ASP A 54 17.54 54.55 11.62
N GLU A 55 16.41 54.18 10.98
CA GLU A 55 15.77 52.88 11.15
C GLU A 55 16.42 51.86 10.23
N ILE A 56 17.45 51.19 10.77
CA ILE A 56 18.29 50.23 10.06
C ILE A 56 17.75 48.83 10.27
N GLY A 57 17.37 48.19 9.18
CA GLY A 57 16.89 46.81 9.17
C GLY A 57 16.24 46.45 7.83
N GLU A 58 16.31 45.20 7.47
CA GLU A 58 15.65 44.73 6.25
C GLU A 58 14.23 44.15 6.53
N ARG A 59 13.92 43.86 7.80
CA ARG A 59 12.67 43.20 8.22
C ARG A 59 12.19 43.78 9.54
N PHE A 60 10.90 44.09 9.61
CA PHE A 60 10.24 44.60 10.79
C PHE A 60 8.92 43.90 11.02
N THR A 61 8.56 43.64 12.27
CA THR A 61 7.26 43.08 12.63
C THR A 61 6.42 44.18 13.30
N VAL A 62 5.33 44.59 12.64
CA VAL A 62 4.37 45.51 13.21
C VAL A 62 3.25 44.72 13.83
N LYS A 63 3.09 44.79 15.15
CA LYS A 63 1.98 44.23 15.88
C LYS A 63 0.76 45.13 15.80
N VAL A 64 -0.29 44.68 15.15
CA VAL A 64 -1.59 45.39 15.09
C VAL A 64 -2.49 44.76 16.15
N THR A 65 -2.89 45.55 17.14
CA THR A 65 -3.78 45.13 18.20
C THR A 65 -5.10 45.87 18.09
N VAL A 66 -6.21 45.18 18.02
CA VAL A 66 -7.57 45.71 17.96
C VAL A 66 -8.22 45.47 19.31
N THR A 67 -8.81 46.52 19.90
CA THR A 67 -9.48 46.45 21.19
C THR A 67 -10.95 46.89 21.05
N ASP A 68 -11.86 46.08 21.56
CA ASP A 68 -13.30 46.38 21.58
C ASP A 68 -13.69 47.29 22.73
N VAL A 69 -14.98 47.73 22.77
CA VAL A 69 -15.53 48.56 23.85
C VAL A 69 -15.55 47.84 25.20
N GLY A 70 -15.48 46.55 25.26
CA GLY A 70 -15.39 45.73 26.48
C GLY A 70 -13.97 45.57 27.00
N GLY A 71 -12.95 46.09 26.30
CA GLY A 71 -11.55 46.01 26.65
C GLY A 71 -10.89 44.68 26.25
N ARG A 72 -11.56 43.82 25.47
CA ARG A 72 -10.98 42.59 24.91
C ARG A 72 -10.14 42.96 23.69
N SER A 73 -9.00 42.28 23.51
CA SER A 73 -8.08 42.60 22.43
C SER A 73 -7.68 41.35 21.66
N VAL A 74 -7.48 41.50 20.35
CA VAL A 74 -6.86 40.53 19.45
C VAL A 74 -5.69 41.22 18.75
N SER A 75 -4.62 40.46 18.49
CA SER A 75 -3.44 41.01 17.80
C SER A 75 -3.09 40.17 16.60
N GLN A 76 -2.59 40.84 15.54
CA GLN A 76 -2.03 40.26 14.34
C GLN A 76 -0.66 40.88 14.08
N ASP A 77 0.33 40.04 13.80
CA ASP A 77 1.66 40.49 13.38
C ASP A 77 1.67 40.70 11.86
N VAL A 78 2.17 41.85 11.42
CA VAL A 78 2.34 42.22 10.02
C VAL A 78 3.83 42.36 9.76
N LEU A 79 4.37 41.49 8.88
CA LEU A 79 5.75 41.54 8.47
C LEU A 79 5.93 42.63 7.40
N VAL A 80 6.91 43.47 7.59
CA VAL A 80 7.36 44.49 6.61
C VAL A 80 8.78 44.16 6.22
N THR A 81 9.05 43.94 4.95
CA THR A 81 10.41 43.69 4.45
C THR A 81 10.83 44.75 3.43
N MET A 82 12.12 45.06 3.40
CA MET A 82 12.70 46.00 2.45
C MET A 82 13.09 45.39 1.12
N ASP A 83 13.19 44.08 1.08
CA ASP A 83 13.60 43.28 -0.10
C ASP A 83 12.42 42.77 -0.93
N GLY A 84 11.19 42.93 -0.42
CA GLY A 84 9.96 42.48 -1.08
C GLY A 84 9.79 40.97 -1.07
N ASP A 85 10.55 40.23 -0.23
CA ASP A 85 10.42 38.79 -0.06
C ASP A 85 9.56 38.48 1.15
N PHE A 86 8.31 38.06 0.91
CA PHE A 86 7.32 37.71 1.93
C PHE A 86 6.89 36.25 1.86
N ALA A 87 7.31 35.56 0.82
CA ALA A 87 6.95 34.17 0.63
C ALA A 87 7.70 33.30 1.67
N LYS A 88 7.09 32.18 2.01
CA LYS A 88 7.69 31.18 2.88
C LYS A 88 8.07 29.96 2.03
N PRO A 89 9.14 29.27 2.37
CA PRO A 89 9.46 27.99 1.74
C PRO A 89 8.26 27.04 1.85
N VAL A 90 8.07 26.20 0.83
CA VAL A 90 6.99 25.22 0.73
C VAL A 90 7.55 23.82 0.62
N PHE A 91 7.11 22.90 1.48
CA PHE A 91 7.38 21.49 1.32
C PHE A 91 6.48 20.95 0.20
N THR A 92 7.07 20.70 -0.98
CA THR A 92 6.37 20.11 -2.13
C THR A 92 6.33 18.59 -2.03
N VAL A 93 7.29 18.00 -1.30
CA VAL A 93 7.29 16.60 -0.87
C VAL A 93 7.61 16.58 0.61
N ALA A 94 6.84 15.89 1.40
CA ALA A 94 7.08 15.68 2.83
C ALA A 94 6.58 14.30 3.24
N PRO A 95 7.10 13.72 4.34
CA PRO A 95 6.53 12.50 4.92
C PRO A 95 5.06 12.72 5.33
N ASP A 96 4.29 11.66 5.31
CA ASP A 96 2.94 11.65 5.88
C ASP A 96 2.98 12.01 7.37
N LYS A 97 1.86 12.51 7.90
CA LYS A 97 1.78 12.93 9.31
C LYS A 97 2.11 11.82 10.30
N GLU A 98 1.80 10.58 9.93
CA GLU A 98 2.13 9.38 10.68
C GLU A 98 2.67 8.32 9.71
N VAL A 99 3.81 7.74 10.05
CA VAL A 99 4.45 6.67 9.27
C VAL A 99 4.71 5.50 10.20
N THR A 100 4.17 4.33 9.89
CA THR A 100 4.50 3.10 10.60
C THR A 100 5.78 2.52 10.04
N VAL A 101 6.76 2.31 10.93
CA VAL A 101 8.03 1.66 10.60
C VAL A 101 8.06 0.30 11.28
N LEU A 102 8.14 -0.76 10.47
CA LEU A 102 8.16 -2.12 11.01
C LEU A 102 9.56 -2.48 11.50
N MET A 103 9.61 -2.97 12.75
CA MET A 103 10.85 -3.36 13.41
C MET A 103 11.42 -4.62 12.78
N LYS A 104 12.69 -4.55 12.38
CA LYS A 104 13.48 -5.65 11.81
C LYS A 104 14.75 -5.85 12.63
N SER A 105 15.64 -6.76 12.20
CA SER A 105 16.98 -6.89 12.76
C SER A 105 17.76 -5.57 12.69
N GLU A 106 17.60 -4.83 11.58
CA GLU A 106 18.06 -3.46 11.40
C GLU A 106 16.86 -2.60 11.00
N THR A 107 16.33 -1.83 11.92
CA THR A 107 15.20 -0.94 11.67
C THR A 107 15.68 0.35 11.04
N LYS A 108 15.26 0.61 9.81
CA LYS A 108 15.65 1.80 9.03
C LYS A 108 14.41 2.48 8.46
N TYR A 109 14.49 3.79 8.36
CA TYR A 109 13.47 4.61 7.67
C TYR A 109 14.14 5.54 6.68
N LYS A 110 13.63 5.61 5.45
CA LYS A 110 14.10 6.57 4.44
C LYS A 110 13.34 7.87 4.60
N LEU A 111 13.98 8.84 5.25
CA LEU A 111 13.43 10.20 5.31
C LEU A 111 13.71 10.91 3.99
N SER A 112 12.66 11.35 3.31
CA SER A 112 12.77 12.15 2.10
C SER A 112 11.83 13.35 2.15
N PHE A 113 12.31 14.49 1.63
CA PHE A 113 11.50 15.67 1.44
C PHE A 113 12.08 16.56 0.32
N THR A 114 11.23 17.40 -0.24
CA THR A 114 11.63 18.46 -1.18
C THR A 114 10.99 19.76 -0.73
N VAL A 115 11.81 20.80 -0.64
CA VAL A 115 11.40 22.16 -0.29
C VAL A 115 11.69 23.07 -1.46
N THR A 116 10.77 23.96 -1.77
CA THR A 116 10.94 25.00 -2.78
C THR A 116 10.62 26.37 -2.20
N ASP A 117 11.29 27.39 -2.72
CA ASP A 117 11.07 28.79 -2.41
C ASP A 117 10.94 29.58 -3.71
N ASP A 118 10.25 30.72 -3.69
CA ASP A 118 10.10 31.57 -4.88
C ASP A 118 11.39 32.34 -5.22
N ARG A 119 12.37 32.36 -4.29
CA ARG A 119 13.70 33.00 -4.47
C ARG A 119 14.83 32.05 -4.10
N ILE A 120 15.44 32.23 -2.95
CA ILE A 120 16.63 31.48 -2.53
C ILE A 120 16.38 30.84 -1.17
N LEU A 121 16.42 29.52 -1.16
CA LEU A 121 16.34 28.72 0.05
C LEU A 121 17.70 28.75 0.77
N ASP A 122 17.72 28.81 2.09
CA ASP A 122 18.93 28.77 2.89
C ASP A 122 19.21 27.34 3.41
N TYR A 123 18.32 26.81 4.27
CA TYR A 123 18.51 25.49 4.86
C TYR A 123 17.20 24.85 5.34
N VAL A 124 17.30 23.58 5.69
CA VAL A 124 16.30 22.85 6.47
C VAL A 124 16.93 22.30 7.74
N ILE A 125 16.29 22.50 8.89
CA ILE A 125 16.62 21.80 10.13
C ILE A 125 15.78 20.53 10.18
N VAL A 126 16.44 19.38 10.31
CA VAL A 126 15.84 18.07 10.57
C VAL A 126 16.07 17.76 12.04
N ASN A 127 14.99 17.66 12.80
CA ASN A 127 15.05 17.34 14.22
C ASN A 127 14.26 16.07 14.54
N ILE A 128 14.97 15.03 15.00
CA ILE A 128 14.39 13.78 15.49
C ILE A 128 15.06 13.48 16.85
N PRO A 129 14.43 13.89 17.95
CA PRO A 129 15.03 13.76 19.27
C PRO A 129 15.37 12.30 19.62
N GLY A 130 16.60 12.05 20.03
CA GLY A 130 17.12 10.73 20.41
C GLY A 130 17.65 9.89 19.25
N ILE A 131 17.64 10.40 18.02
CA ILE A 131 18.23 9.74 16.87
C ILE A 131 19.59 10.36 16.57
N ASN A 132 20.62 9.52 16.56
CA ASN A 132 21.98 9.96 16.33
C ASN A 132 22.14 10.62 14.96
N GLY A 133 22.73 11.82 14.95
CA GLY A 133 22.95 12.60 13.73
C GLY A 133 21.73 13.38 13.22
N PHE A 134 20.56 13.30 13.92
CA PHE A 134 19.33 13.99 13.55
C PHE A 134 18.74 14.88 14.66
N ASP A 135 19.53 15.18 15.69
CA ASP A 135 19.16 16.17 16.71
C ASP A 135 19.54 17.57 16.20
N ASN A 136 18.55 18.31 15.70
CA ASN A 136 18.71 19.63 15.06
C ASN A 136 19.75 19.66 13.94
N ARG A 137 19.76 18.66 13.08
CA ARG A 137 20.68 18.58 11.94
C ARG A 137 20.32 19.62 10.90
N ARG A 138 21.27 20.50 10.58
CA ARG A 138 21.14 21.47 9.49
C ARG A 138 21.53 20.82 8.15
N VAL A 139 20.69 21.02 7.16
CA VAL A 139 20.91 20.62 5.75
C VAL A 139 20.84 21.90 4.93
N ASP A 140 21.97 22.33 4.37
CA ASP A 140 22.07 23.56 3.61
C ASP A 140 21.57 23.36 2.17
N ALA A 141 20.88 24.33 1.63
CA ALA A 141 20.63 24.41 0.19
C ALA A 141 21.94 24.79 -0.53
N ALA A 142 22.09 24.38 -1.79
CA ALA A 142 23.23 24.85 -2.58
C ALA A 142 23.08 26.35 -2.87
N ASP A 143 24.24 27.05 -2.93
CA ASP A 143 24.29 28.49 -3.12
C ASP A 143 23.39 28.95 -4.29
N GLY A 144 22.52 29.88 -4.00
CA GLY A 144 21.63 30.50 -5.00
C GLY A 144 20.47 29.61 -5.49
N GLN A 145 20.28 28.43 -4.91
CA GLN A 145 19.18 27.52 -5.30
C GLN A 145 17.89 27.84 -4.54
N SER A 146 16.79 27.70 -5.24
CA SER A 146 15.44 27.81 -4.66
C SER A 146 14.81 26.47 -4.26
N THR A 147 15.54 25.37 -4.44
CA THR A 147 15.06 24.00 -4.17
C THR A 147 16.10 23.20 -3.43
N LEU A 148 15.66 22.46 -2.41
CA LEU A 148 16.46 21.49 -1.68
C LEU A 148 15.69 20.17 -1.65
N THR A 149 16.35 19.10 -2.13
CA THR A 149 15.84 17.74 -2.02
C THR A 149 16.77 16.95 -1.09
N PHE A 150 16.16 16.23 -0.14
CA PHE A 150 16.86 15.39 0.82
C PHE A 150 16.30 13.98 0.78
N ALA A 151 17.18 12.99 0.81
CA ALA A 151 16.80 11.59 0.95
C ALA A 151 17.93 10.85 1.65
N GLU A 152 17.68 10.33 2.85
CA GLU A 152 18.67 9.59 3.63
C GLU A 152 17.98 8.49 4.45
N LYS A 153 18.62 7.32 4.57
CA LYS A 153 18.18 6.27 5.47
C LYS A 153 18.64 6.58 6.89
N ILE A 154 17.69 6.50 7.81
CA ILE A 154 17.88 6.75 9.24
C ILE A 154 17.84 5.41 9.95
N ASP A 155 18.86 5.12 10.76
CA ASP A 155 18.84 3.98 11.67
C ASP A 155 17.99 4.32 12.89
N LEU A 156 16.94 3.55 13.13
CA LEU A 156 16.06 3.68 14.29
C LEU A 156 16.41 2.60 15.32
N PRO A 157 16.33 2.91 16.60
CA PRO A 157 16.48 1.89 17.65
C PRO A 157 15.46 0.77 17.52
N ASN A 158 15.89 -0.45 17.80
CA ASN A 158 15.05 -1.66 17.75
C ASN A 158 14.15 -1.72 19.00
N GLU A 159 13.27 -0.74 19.14
CA GLU A 159 12.31 -0.61 20.24
C GLU A 159 10.97 -0.07 19.72
N VAL A 160 9.88 -0.58 20.28
CA VAL A 160 8.53 -0.05 20.01
C VAL A 160 8.42 1.34 20.61
N LYS A 161 8.43 2.36 19.77
CA LYS A 161 8.43 3.76 20.20
C LYS A 161 8.04 4.70 19.06
N ASP A 162 7.42 5.80 19.43
CA ASP A 162 7.13 6.90 18.54
C ASP A 162 8.27 7.93 18.55
N TYR A 163 8.68 8.37 17.36
CA TYR A 163 9.70 9.39 17.17
C TYR A 163 9.08 10.58 16.44
N ASP A 164 9.10 11.75 17.10
CA ASP A 164 8.65 12.99 16.49
C ASP A 164 9.70 13.51 15.52
N VAL A 165 9.30 13.77 14.29
CA VAL A 165 10.11 14.42 13.27
C VAL A 165 9.61 15.83 13.06
N THR A 166 10.50 16.80 13.18
CA THR A 166 10.22 18.21 12.85
C THR A 166 11.16 18.67 11.75
N LEU A 167 10.60 19.15 10.66
CA LEU A 167 11.33 19.75 9.54
C LEU A 167 11.04 21.23 9.51
N THR A 168 12.08 22.06 9.61
CA THR A 168 11.98 23.51 9.59
C THR A 168 12.78 24.07 8.41
N ALA A 169 12.08 24.53 7.38
CA ALA A 169 12.68 25.17 6.21
C ALA A 169 12.81 26.68 6.43
N VAL A 170 13.92 27.22 6.03
CA VAL A 170 14.26 28.65 6.17
C VAL A 170 14.86 29.17 4.87
N ASP A 171 14.38 30.30 4.36
CA ASP A 171 14.95 31.02 3.23
C ASP A 171 16.08 31.98 3.68
N THR A 172 16.76 32.59 2.72
CA THR A 172 17.85 33.55 2.99
C THR A 172 17.38 34.84 3.66
N LYS A 173 16.07 35.08 3.71
CA LYS A 173 15.46 36.25 4.36
C LYS A 173 14.82 35.91 5.70
N GLY A 174 14.89 34.63 6.12
CA GLY A 174 14.41 34.15 7.40
C GLY A 174 12.89 33.85 7.41
N ASN A 175 12.21 33.79 6.25
CA ASN A 175 10.87 33.24 6.22
C ASN A 175 10.94 31.75 6.52
N THR A 176 9.99 31.25 7.29
CA THR A 176 10.09 29.91 7.87
C THR A 176 8.81 29.13 7.69
N THR A 177 8.96 27.86 7.35
CA THR A 177 7.86 26.87 7.33
C THR A 177 8.27 25.63 8.13
N VAL A 178 7.33 25.13 8.93
CA VAL A 178 7.52 23.93 9.74
C VAL A 178 6.52 22.87 9.32
N THR A 179 7.00 21.63 9.17
CA THR A 179 6.15 20.46 9.04
C THR A 179 6.59 19.39 10.02
N THR A 180 5.66 18.52 10.42
CA THR A 180 5.92 17.47 11.41
C THR A 180 5.36 16.14 10.93
N CYS A 181 6.02 15.08 11.35
CA CYS A 181 5.54 13.72 11.18
C CYS A 181 5.89 12.89 12.43
N VAL A 182 5.20 11.78 12.64
CA VAL A 182 5.51 10.81 13.70
C VAL A 182 5.89 9.49 13.05
N LEU A 183 7.10 9.02 13.35
CA LEU A 183 7.53 7.67 12.98
C LEU A 183 7.14 6.71 14.12
N LYS A 184 6.20 5.81 13.84
CA LYS A 184 5.71 4.80 14.80
C LYS A 184 6.45 3.50 14.57
N VAL A 185 7.49 3.22 15.35
CA VAL A 185 8.18 1.94 15.30
C VAL A 185 7.33 0.90 16.03
N SER A 186 6.93 -0.12 15.30
CA SER A 186 6.11 -1.22 15.82
C SER A 186 6.73 -2.57 15.48
N GLU A 187 6.35 -3.60 16.26
CA GLU A 187 6.79 -4.95 15.93
C GLU A 187 6.29 -5.36 14.53
N MET A 188 7.14 -6.13 13.83
CA MET A 188 6.71 -6.79 12.59
C MET A 188 5.58 -7.76 12.94
N PRO A 189 4.39 -7.64 12.36
CA PRO A 189 3.32 -8.60 12.60
C PRO A 189 3.67 -9.97 12.01
N ASP A 190 3.27 -11.02 12.70
CA ASP A 190 3.17 -12.34 12.08
C ASP A 190 1.86 -12.38 11.28
N PHE A 191 1.95 -12.13 9.99
CA PHE A 191 0.76 -12.02 9.14
C PHE A 191 0.09 -13.39 8.98
N PRO A 192 -1.19 -13.53 9.35
CA PRO A 192 -1.90 -14.81 9.24
C PRO A 192 -2.08 -15.27 7.78
N LYS A 193 -2.01 -14.34 6.84
CA LYS A 193 -2.07 -14.60 5.39
C LYS A 193 -1.01 -13.79 4.67
N MET A 194 -0.47 -14.38 3.62
CA MET A 194 0.48 -13.75 2.72
C MET A 194 0.14 -14.19 1.29
N TYR A 195 0.32 -13.30 0.34
CA TYR A 195 -0.03 -13.52 -1.06
C TYR A 195 1.18 -13.29 -1.96
N LEU A 196 1.29 -14.07 -3.02
CA LEU A 196 2.21 -13.83 -4.14
C LEU A 196 1.44 -13.10 -5.24
N ALA A 197 1.94 -11.93 -5.64
CA ALA A 197 1.46 -11.17 -6.78
C ALA A 197 2.46 -11.31 -7.94
N ASP A 198 1.98 -11.80 -9.09
CA ASP A 198 2.72 -11.97 -10.34
C ASP A 198 2.31 -10.90 -11.38
N VAL A 199 1.84 -9.76 -10.90
CA VAL A 199 1.39 -8.58 -11.65
C VAL A 199 2.01 -7.31 -11.07
N ALA A 200 2.02 -6.23 -11.85
CA ALA A 200 2.73 -5.01 -11.49
C ALA A 200 1.83 -3.86 -11.05
N THR A 201 0.54 -3.90 -11.36
CA THR A 201 -0.40 -2.79 -11.08
C THR A 201 -1.57 -3.23 -10.19
N VAL A 202 -2.17 -2.25 -9.51
CA VAL A 202 -3.35 -2.47 -8.66
C VAL A 202 -4.54 -2.95 -9.50
N GLU A 203 -4.67 -2.45 -10.72
CA GLU A 203 -5.72 -2.85 -11.66
C GLU A 203 -5.58 -4.32 -12.05
N GLU A 204 -4.37 -4.77 -12.35
CA GLU A 204 -4.09 -6.17 -12.66
C GLU A 204 -4.29 -7.06 -11.43
N LEU A 205 -3.87 -6.58 -10.24
CA LEU A 205 -4.06 -7.30 -8.99
C LEU A 205 -5.53 -7.59 -8.68
N ASN A 206 -6.43 -6.69 -9.08
CA ASN A 206 -7.86 -6.79 -8.87
C ASN A 206 -8.65 -7.28 -10.10
N SER A 207 -7.98 -7.70 -11.16
CA SER A 207 -8.61 -8.15 -12.40
C SER A 207 -9.17 -9.58 -12.34
N ASP A 208 -8.63 -10.38 -11.44
CA ASP A 208 -9.00 -11.80 -11.30
C ASP A 208 -10.22 -11.98 -10.38
N VAL A 209 -10.96 -13.05 -10.62
CA VAL A 209 -11.97 -13.52 -9.67
C VAL A 209 -11.26 -14.13 -8.45
N PHE A 210 -10.29 -15.00 -8.69
CA PHE A 210 -9.41 -15.53 -7.68
C PHE A 210 -8.11 -16.08 -8.29
N GLY A 211 -7.06 -16.16 -7.49
CA GLY A 211 -5.76 -16.69 -7.87
C GLY A 211 -4.70 -15.62 -8.10
N VAL A 212 -5.08 -14.35 -8.21
CA VAL A 212 -4.18 -13.19 -8.21
C VAL A 212 -4.72 -12.15 -7.22
N PRO A 213 -3.96 -11.76 -6.21
CA PRO A 213 -2.71 -12.42 -5.78
C PRO A 213 -3.02 -13.80 -5.19
N MET A 214 -2.08 -14.71 -5.36
CA MET A 214 -2.19 -16.09 -4.91
C MET A 214 -1.82 -16.22 -3.42
N VAL A 215 -2.72 -16.74 -2.58
CA VAL A 215 -2.38 -17.00 -1.18
C VAL A 215 -1.29 -18.07 -1.08
N ILE A 216 -0.34 -17.87 -0.17
CA ILE A 216 0.79 -18.78 0.06
C ILE A 216 0.78 -19.36 1.46
N THR A 217 1.64 -20.33 1.72
CA THR A 217 1.67 -21.07 2.97
C THR A 217 2.43 -20.31 4.06
N HIS A 218 1.80 -20.11 5.21
CA HIS A 218 2.45 -19.69 6.45
C HIS A 218 3.04 -20.93 7.13
N THR A 219 4.36 -21.04 7.19
CA THR A 219 5.06 -22.28 7.62
C THR A 219 5.47 -22.24 9.09
N ALA A 220 5.79 -21.07 9.61
CA ALA A 220 6.16 -20.83 11.00
C ALA A 220 6.01 -19.31 11.28
N PRO A 221 6.08 -18.85 12.54
CA PRO A 221 6.02 -17.44 12.84
C PRO A 221 6.98 -16.62 11.97
N TYR A 222 6.44 -15.63 11.25
CA TYR A 222 7.12 -14.75 10.29
C TYR A 222 7.64 -15.43 9.01
N GLN A 223 7.43 -16.75 8.85
CA GLN A 223 8.00 -17.54 7.76
C GLN A 223 6.93 -18.02 6.78
N TYR A 224 7.19 -17.84 5.52
CA TYR A 224 6.27 -18.16 4.43
C TYR A 224 6.95 -18.98 3.34
N LYS A 225 6.12 -19.74 2.64
CA LYS A 225 6.54 -20.53 1.48
C LYS A 225 5.55 -20.37 0.33
N ALA A 226 6.06 -20.01 -0.83
CA ALA A 226 5.34 -20.02 -2.09
C ALA A 226 5.86 -21.15 -2.98
N ASN A 227 4.93 -21.89 -3.58
CA ASN A 227 5.21 -22.74 -4.73
C ASN A 227 4.51 -22.14 -5.94
N TYR A 228 5.25 -21.99 -7.04
CA TYR A 228 4.75 -21.28 -8.22
C TYR A 228 5.26 -21.95 -9.50
N TYR A 229 4.37 -22.18 -10.47
CA TYR A 229 4.77 -22.63 -11.80
C TYR A 229 5.04 -21.45 -12.70
N ASN A 230 6.26 -21.31 -13.18
CA ASN A 230 6.65 -20.22 -14.05
C ASN A 230 6.66 -20.65 -15.54
N GLN A 231 5.64 -20.24 -16.28
CA GLN A 231 5.53 -20.53 -17.70
C GLN A 231 6.48 -19.68 -18.56
N LYS A 232 6.84 -18.48 -18.08
CA LYS A 232 7.58 -17.50 -18.86
C LYS A 232 8.75 -16.95 -18.07
N ALA A 233 9.94 -16.97 -18.65
CA ALA A 233 11.10 -16.31 -18.06
C ALA A 233 10.89 -14.80 -17.94
N GLY A 234 11.38 -14.22 -16.84
CA GLY A 234 11.24 -12.81 -16.54
C GLY A 234 9.94 -12.43 -15.84
N THR A 235 9.20 -13.40 -15.28
CA THR A 235 8.05 -13.12 -14.43
C THR A 235 8.51 -12.38 -13.17
N GLU A 236 7.91 -11.25 -12.89
CA GLU A 236 8.18 -10.42 -11.73
C GLU A 236 7.15 -10.72 -10.64
N ILE A 237 7.61 -10.96 -9.41
CA ILE A 237 6.73 -11.27 -8.29
C ILE A 237 7.02 -10.41 -7.07
N PHE A 238 5.96 -10.19 -6.28
CA PHE A 238 6.00 -9.56 -4.96
C PHE A 238 5.23 -10.42 -3.96
N PHE A 239 5.45 -10.15 -2.66
CA PHE A 239 4.64 -10.74 -1.59
C PHE A 239 3.90 -9.67 -0.82
N LEU A 240 2.60 -9.89 -0.59
CA LEU A 240 1.68 -8.91 0.00
C LEU A 240 0.93 -9.53 1.19
N PRO A 241 0.87 -8.87 2.35
CA PRO A 241 -0.02 -9.31 3.43
C PRO A 241 -1.49 -8.90 3.22
N GLN A 242 -1.76 -8.02 2.27
CA GLN A 242 -3.09 -7.58 1.83
C GLN A 242 -3.38 -8.05 0.40
N LYS A 243 -4.67 -8.13 0.03
CA LYS A 243 -5.09 -8.76 -1.24
C LYS A 243 -5.30 -7.77 -2.40
N SER A 244 -5.63 -6.52 -2.12
CA SER A 244 -6.18 -5.58 -3.12
C SER A 244 -5.25 -4.43 -3.51
N ASP A 245 -4.09 -4.31 -2.87
CA ASP A 245 -3.16 -3.21 -3.08
C ASP A 245 -1.73 -3.65 -2.76
N PHE A 246 -0.73 -3.00 -3.36
CA PHE A 246 0.68 -3.15 -2.98
C PHE A 246 1.02 -2.38 -1.71
N ALA A 247 0.29 -1.30 -1.40
CA ALA A 247 0.43 -0.57 -0.16
C ALA A 247 -0.53 -1.14 0.94
N PRO A 248 -0.25 -0.98 2.22
CA PRO A 248 0.87 -0.26 2.82
C PRO A 248 2.18 -1.07 2.92
N ILE A 249 2.16 -2.37 2.65
CA ILE A 249 3.30 -3.27 2.80
C ILE A 249 3.46 -4.12 1.54
N CYS A 250 4.66 -4.09 0.95
CA CYS A 250 5.01 -4.91 -0.20
C CYS A 250 6.41 -5.48 0.01
N PHE A 251 6.49 -6.79 0.16
CA PHE A 251 7.77 -7.47 0.26
C PHE A 251 8.33 -7.76 -1.14
N GLY A 252 9.49 -7.16 -1.40
CA GLY A 252 10.29 -7.35 -2.60
C GLY A 252 11.77 -7.18 -2.27
N LEU A 253 12.65 -7.25 -3.28
CA LEU A 253 14.07 -7.07 -3.08
C LEU A 253 14.39 -5.66 -2.59
N ASP A 254 15.25 -5.56 -1.57
CA ASP A 254 15.80 -4.29 -1.13
C ASP A 254 16.70 -3.73 -2.25
N PRO A 255 16.50 -2.49 -2.71
CA PRO A 255 17.28 -1.88 -3.78
C PRO A 255 18.77 -1.69 -3.42
N GLU A 256 19.12 -1.69 -2.13
CA GLU A 256 20.48 -1.51 -1.65
C GLU A 256 21.16 -2.84 -1.28
N ASP A 257 20.39 -3.89 -0.96
CA ASP A 257 20.91 -5.23 -0.70
C ASP A 257 19.98 -6.29 -1.32
N SER A 258 20.32 -6.74 -2.51
CA SER A 258 19.54 -7.75 -3.23
C SER A 258 19.46 -9.12 -2.54
N ASN A 259 20.16 -9.35 -1.43
CA ASN A 259 20.03 -10.55 -0.62
C ASN A 259 18.97 -10.41 0.48
N LYS A 260 18.33 -9.25 0.56
CA LYS A 260 17.31 -8.92 1.56
C LYS A 260 16.00 -8.51 0.90
N LEU A 261 14.92 -8.69 1.64
CA LEU A 261 13.62 -8.12 1.32
C LEU A 261 13.43 -6.82 2.09
N THR A 262 12.85 -5.84 1.42
CA THR A 262 12.22 -4.67 2.05
C THR A 262 10.71 -4.88 2.13
N ASP A 263 10.03 -4.15 3.00
CA ASP A 263 8.57 -4.09 3.16
C ASP A 263 7.97 -2.78 2.62
N ASP A 264 8.82 -1.92 2.09
CA ASP A 264 8.44 -0.60 1.59
C ASP A 264 7.91 -0.69 0.14
N PRO A 265 6.62 -0.43 -0.10
CA PRO A 265 6.02 -0.52 -1.43
C PRO A 265 6.61 0.46 -2.46
N GLU A 266 7.21 1.58 -2.00
CA GLU A 266 7.78 2.57 -2.92
C GLU A 266 9.17 2.18 -3.44
N SER A 267 9.92 1.42 -2.66
CA SER A 267 11.30 1.06 -2.99
C SER A 267 11.49 -0.40 -3.37
N ALA A 268 10.60 -1.30 -2.98
CA ALA A 268 10.69 -2.72 -3.27
C ALA A 268 10.85 -3.00 -4.76
N LYS A 269 11.81 -3.86 -5.10
CA LYS A 269 12.00 -4.36 -6.46
C LYS A 269 11.42 -5.78 -6.58
N PRO A 270 10.90 -6.17 -7.74
CA PRO A 270 10.37 -7.51 -7.92
C PRO A 270 11.47 -8.58 -7.78
N ILE A 271 11.10 -9.74 -7.28
CA ILE A 271 11.89 -10.96 -7.48
C ILE A 271 11.59 -11.45 -8.88
N VAL A 272 12.64 -11.58 -9.70
CA VAL A 272 12.51 -12.01 -11.11
C VAL A 272 12.72 -13.50 -11.21
N LEU A 273 11.72 -14.21 -11.76
CA LEU A 273 11.79 -15.64 -12.05
C LEU A 273 12.35 -15.81 -13.47
N ASP A 274 13.63 -16.12 -13.57
CA ASP A 274 14.41 -16.10 -14.81
C ASP A 274 14.30 -17.37 -15.66
N GLN A 275 13.79 -18.48 -15.11
CA GLN A 275 13.64 -19.75 -15.82
C GLN A 275 12.18 -20.02 -16.18
N ALA A 276 11.93 -20.36 -17.43
CA ALA A 276 10.61 -20.78 -17.91
C ALA A 276 10.41 -22.29 -17.76
N ASN A 277 9.15 -22.70 -17.66
CA ASN A 277 8.73 -24.11 -17.61
C ASN A 277 9.36 -24.90 -16.46
N VAL A 278 9.45 -24.26 -15.30
CA VAL A 278 9.90 -24.86 -14.04
C VAL A 278 9.00 -24.41 -12.88
N TYR A 279 9.00 -25.20 -11.84
CA TYR A 279 8.42 -24.81 -10.56
C TYR A 279 9.45 -24.08 -9.72
N TYR A 280 8.99 -23.06 -9.01
CA TYR A 280 9.75 -22.33 -8.00
C TYR A 280 9.23 -22.67 -6.61
N GLU A 281 10.14 -22.92 -5.69
CA GLU A 281 9.89 -22.92 -4.25
C GLU A 281 10.60 -21.70 -3.68
N ILE A 282 9.85 -20.78 -3.11
CA ILE A 282 10.38 -19.54 -2.53
C ILE A 282 10.01 -19.53 -1.06
N THR A 283 11.02 -19.44 -0.20
CA THR A 283 10.86 -19.32 1.25
C THR A 283 11.42 -18.00 1.72
N PHE A 284 10.77 -17.37 2.67
CA PHE A 284 11.24 -16.11 3.22
C PHE A 284 10.77 -15.89 4.65
N ASP A 285 11.50 -15.04 5.35
CA ASP A 285 11.22 -14.57 6.71
C ASP A 285 11.05 -13.05 6.67
N VAL A 286 9.87 -12.56 7.01
CA VAL A 286 9.56 -11.12 6.94
C VAL A 286 10.23 -10.30 8.03
N LYS A 287 10.54 -10.92 9.18
CA LYS A 287 11.19 -10.26 10.29
C LYS A 287 12.69 -10.07 10.05
N GLU A 288 13.35 -11.10 9.51
CA GLU A 288 14.77 -11.07 9.19
C GLU A 288 15.05 -10.49 7.79
N GLY A 289 14.03 -10.41 6.94
CA GLY A 289 14.16 -10.00 5.55
C GLY A 289 14.92 -10.99 4.68
N ASN A 290 15.13 -12.21 5.13
CA ASN A 290 15.84 -13.23 4.37
C ASN A 290 14.90 -13.95 3.43
N TYR A 291 15.42 -14.37 2.27
CA TYR A 291 14.66 -15.19 1.33
C TYR A 291 15.59 -16.21 0.64
N ASN A 292 14.97 -17.26 0.11
CA ASN A 292 15.66 -18.26 -0.68
C ASN A 292 14.76 -18.72 -1.82
N VAL A 293 15.34 -18.85 -3.01
CA VAL A 293 14.66 -19.27 -4.23
C VAL A 293 15.29 -20.54 -4.73
N LYS A 294 14.47 -21.57 -4.93
CA LYS A 294 14.87 -22.84 -5.53
C LYS A 294 13.95 -23.15 -6.70
N THR A 295 14.48 -23.87 -7.68
CA THR A 295 13.70 -24.42 -8.78
C THR A 295 13.72 -25.95 -8.73
N TYR A 296 12.65 -26.55 -9.25
CA TYR A 296 12.59 -27.95 -9.53
C TYR A 296 11.85 -28.16 -10.87
N SER A 297 12.21 -29.23 -11.56
CA SER A 297 11.67 -29.52 -12.87
C SER A 297 10.23 -30.04 -12.82
N ILE A 298 9.53 -29.92 -13.93
CA ILE A 298 8.19 -30.50 -14.10
C ILE A 298 8.23 -32.02 -13.82
N ALA A 299 9.31 -32.69 -14.18
CA ALA A 299 9.46 -34.16 -13.95
C ALA A 299 9.63 -34.52 -12.45
N GLU A 300 10.07 -33.57 -11.63
CA GLU A 300 10.16 -33.75 -10.18
C GLU A 300 8.84 -33.41 -9.47
N ALA A 301 7.96 -32.70 -10.15
CA ALA A 301 6.63 -32.38 -9.62
C ALA A 301 5.77 -33.66 -9.56
N ILE A 302 5.03 -33.84 -8.48
CA ILE A 302 4.16 -34.98 -8.24
C ILE A 302 2.79 -34.48 -7.90
N ASP A 303 1.77 -35.00 -8.57
CA ASP A 303 0.40 -34.71 -8.17
C ASP A 303 0.12 -35.40 -6.83
N PRO A 304 -0.40 -34.65 -5.84
CA PRO A 304 -0.70 -35.23 -4.53
C PRO A 304 -1.84 -36.26 -4.57
N VAL A 305 -2.62 -36.25 -5.66
CA VAL A 305 -3.67 -37.23 -5.92
C VAL A 305 -3.26 -38.09 -7.09
N PRO A 306 -3.01 -39.39 -6.86
CA PRO A 306 -2.56 -40.31 -7.93
C PRO A 306 -3.57 -40.46 -9.06
N HIS A 307 -3.10 -40.51 -10.28
CA HIS A 307 -3.92 -40.65 -11.50
C HIS A 307 -4.66 -41.97 -11.59
N GLU A 308 -4.18 -43.00 -10.95
CA GLU A 308 -4.85 -44.30 -10.91
C GLU A 308 -6.23 -44.27 -10.27
N PHE A 309 -6.57 -43.20 -9.54
CA PHE A 309 -7.88 -43.02 -9.00
C PHE A 309 -8.88 -42.37 -9.97
N GLY A 310 -8.39 -41.86 -11.06
CA GLY A 310 -9.21 -41.07 -11.93
C GLY A 310 -9.05 -41.41 -13.39
N SER A 311 -9.77 -42.35 -13.88
CA SER A 311 -9.81 -42.71 -15.28
C SER A 311 -11.23 -42.83 -15.81
N ILE A 312 -12.14 -42.07 -15.26
CA ILE A 312 -13.56 -42.18 -15.59
C ILE A 312 -13.99 -41.02 -16.46
N SER A 313 -14.79 -41.34 -17.42
CA SER A 313 -15.47 -40.40 -18.26
C SER A 313 -16.56 -39.65 -17.53
N LEU A 314 -16.70 -38.38 -17.84
CA LEU A 314 -17.68 -37.49 -17.26
C LEU A 314 -18.68 -36.94 -18.26
N ASP A 315 -18.66 -37.40 -19.51
CA ASP A 315 -19.58 -36.92 -20.53
C ASP A 315 -21.04 -37.21 -20.23
N THR A 316 -21.31 -38.27 -19.52
CA THR A 316 -22.67 -38.62 -19.11
C THR A 316 -22.76 -39.11 -17.68
N TRP A 317 -21.92 -38.61 -16.79
CA TRP A 317 -21.89 -39.15 -15.44
C TRP A 317 -21.36 -40.61 -15.36
N GLY A 318 -20.53 -40.99 -16.29
CA GLY A 318 -19.96 -42.32 -16.25
C GLY A 318 -19.44 -42.86 -17.56
N ASP A 319 -19.58 -42.13 -18.66
CA ASP A 319 -19.23 -42.66 -19.97
C ASP A 319 -17.90 -42.15 -20.49
N GLY A 320 -16.87 -42.51 -20.17
CA GLY A 320 -15.58 -42.28 -20.82
C GLY A 320 -15.11 -40.83 -20.81
N GLY A 321 -13.96 -40.50 -20.68
CA GLY A 321 -13.30 -39.21 -20.58
C GLY A 321 -12.10 -39.31 -19.67
N SER A 322 -11.20 -38.41 -19.81
CA SER A 322 -10.04 -38.35 -18.94
C SER A 322 -10.38 -37.54 -17.70
N TRP A 323 -10.17 -38.10 -16.57
CA TRP A 323 -10.24 -37.33 -15.34
C TRP A 323 -9.25 -36.15 -15.39
N LEU A 324 -9.51 -35.09 -14.65
CA LEU A 324 -8.80 -33.80 -14.70
C LEU A 324 -8.85 -33.07 -16.07
N GLN A 325 -9.51 -33.64 -17.07
CA GLN A 325 -9.75 -32.97 -18.35
C GLN A 325 -11.16 -32.38 -18.43
N GLU A 326 -12.02 -32.73 -17.51
CA GLU A 326 -13.38 -32.23 -17.46
C GLU A 326 -13.61 -31.47 -16.17
N PHE A 327 -14.22 -30.33 -16.34
CA PHE A 327 -14.54 -29.41 -15.27
C PHE A 327 -16.04 -29.39 -15.05
N TYR A 328 -16.44 -29.61 -13.81
CA TYR A 328 -17.81 -29.53 -13.40
C TYR A 328 -18.10 -28.13 -12.86
N PHE A 329 -18.94 -27.42 -13.57
CA PHE A 329 -19.34 -26.07 -13.24
C PHE A 329 -20.82 -26.00 -12.99
N GLY A 330 -21.26 -25.57 -11.81
CA GLY A 330 -22.67 -25.53 -11.42
C GLY A 330 -23.07 -24.27 -10.69
N TYR A 331 -24.35 -23.93 -10.85
CA TYR A 331 -24.96 -22.89 -10.05
C TYR A 331 -25.46 -23.47 -8.71
N MET A 332 -25.53 -22.61 -7.68
CA MET A 332 -25.87 -23.00 -6.31
C MET A 332 -27.17 -23.84 -6.18
N THR A 333 -28.12 -23.63 -7.04
CA THR A 333 -29.46 -24.13 -6.85
C THR A 333 -29.77 -25.43 -7.58
N SER A 334 -28.87 -25.97 -8.35
CA SER A 334 -29.25 -27.03 -9.30
C SER A 334 -28.13 -27.98 -9.72
N GLY A 335 -27.11 -28.19 -8.94
CA GLY A 335 -26.02 -29.07 -9.39
C GLY A 335 -25.35 -28.60 -10.71
N PRO A 336 -24.59 -29.46 -11.38
CA PRO A 336 -23.87 -29.06 -12.58
C PRO A 336 -24.82 -28.72 -13.71
N LYS A 337 -24.58 -27.59 -14.35
CA LYS A 337 -25.31 -27.18 -15.55
C LYS A 337 -24.63 -27.65 -16.81
N GLU A 338 -23.30 -27.61 -16.80
CA GLU A 338 -22.48 -27.94 -17.95
C GLU A 338 -21.19 -28.63 -17.50
N ILE A 339 -20.72 -29.56 -18.29
CA ILE A 339 -19.38 -30.14 -18.17
C ILE A 339 -18.50 -29.37 -19.12
N GLN A 340 -17.45 -28.77 -18.59
CA GLN A 340 -16.47 -28.02 -19.37
C GLN A 340 -15.17 -28.79 -19.45
N ARG A 341 -14.53 -28.76 -20.63
CA ARG A 341 -13.29 -29.47 -20.87
C ARG A 341 -12.08 -28.59 -20.61
N PHE A 342 -11.07 -29.26 -20.06
CA PHE A 342 -9.73 -28.71 -19.93
C PHE A 342 -8.78 -29.40 -20.89
N THR A 343 -7.92 -28.62 -21.52
CA THR A 343 -6.76 -29.13 -22.23
C THR A 343 -5.56 -29.19 -21.29
N GLN A 344 -4.94 -30.35 -21.20
CA GLN A 344 -3.65 -30.53 -20.54
C GLN A 344 -2.56 -29.80 -21.32
N ASP A 345 -1.71 -29.07 -20.62
CA ASP A 345 -0.59 -28.39 -21.25
C ASP A 345 0.43 -29.39 -21.81
N ALA A 346 0.91 -29.15 -23.03
CA ALA A 346 1.80 -30.05 -23.71
C ALA A 346 3.20 -30.13 -23.07
N THR A 347 3.61 -29.12 -22.34
CA THR A 347 4.90 -29.00 -21.66
C THR A 347 4.81 -29.45 -20.22
N ASN A 348 3.70 -29.10 -19.55
CA ASN A 348 3.48 -29.39 -18.14
C ASN A 348 2.22 -30.26 -17.94
N PRO A 349 2.36 -31.58 -17.73
CA PRO A 349 1.21 -32.47 -17.57
C PRO A 349 0.38 -32.21 -16.30
N HIS A 350 0.85 -31.38 -15.38
CA HIS A 350 0.12 -30.99 -14.18
C HIS A 350 -0.80 -29.79 -14.42
N LEU A 351 -0.63 -29.08 -15.54
CA LEU A 351 -1.35 -27.84 -15.84
C LEU A 351 -2.49 -28.09 -16.82
N TYR A 352 -3.66 -27.57 -16.48
CA TYR A 352 -4.87 -27.71 -17.28
C TYR A 352 -5.51 -26.35 -17.49
N THR A 353 -5.95 -26.06 -18.72
CA THR A 353 -6.62 -24.82 -19.09
C THR A 353 -7.97 -25.13 -19.71
N LEU A 354 -8.99 -24.37 -19.36
CA LEU A 354 -10.31 -24.50 -19.96
C LEU A 354 -10.25 -24.23 -21.47
N ASP A 355 -10.81 -25.13 -22.27
CA ASP A 355 -10.77 -25.07 -23.72
C ASP A 355 -11.48 -23.82 -24.27
N THR A 356 -12.63 -23.48 -23.68
CA THR A 356 -13.42 -22.35 -24.10
C THR A 356 -13.73 -21.45 -22.90
N PRO A 357 -13.52 -20.15 -23.01
CA PRO A 357 -13.88 -19.22 -21.94
C PRO A 357 -15.36 -19.33 -21.56
N LEU A 358 -15.62 -19.26 -20.25
CA LEU A 358 -16.97 -19.24 -19.71
C LEU A 358 -17.53 -17.82 -19.66
N PHE A 359 -18.73 -17.64 -20.18
CA PHE A 359 -19.48 -16.40 -19.97
C PHE A 359 -20.20 -16.49 -18.62
N LEU A 360 -19.91 -15.52 -17.74
CA LEU A 360 -20.47 -15.43 -16.40
C LEU A 360 -21.11 -14.06 -16.19
N GLU A 361 -22.32 -14.04 -15.64
CA GLU A 361 -23.00 -12.80 -15.25
C GLU A 361 -22.59 -12.38 -13.84
N ALA A 362 -22.45 -11.07 -13.62
CA ALA A 362 -22.14 -10.51 -12.32
C ALA A 362 -23.12 -10.99 -11.24
N GLY A 363 -22.60 -11.36 -10.09
CA GLY A 363 -23.39 -11.92 -8.98
C GLY A 363 -23.76 -13.40 -9.12
N THR A 364 -23.44 -14.04 -10.25
CA THR A 364 -23.61 -15.48 -10.39
C THR A 364 -22.64 -16.22 -9.49
N THR A 365 -23.17 -16.98 -8.55
CA THR A 365 -22.36 -17.86 -7.73
C THR A 365 -22.15 -19.19 -8.43
N MET A 366 -20.97 -19.77 -8.24
CA MET A 366 -20.59 -21.01 -8.90
C MET A 366 -20.02 -22.02 -7.92
N ASN A 367 -20.21 -23.31 -8.21
CA ASN A 367 -19.45 -24.37 -7.58
C ASN A 367 -18.23 -24.64 -8.44
N PHE A 368 -17.05 -24.48 -7.87
CA PHE A 368 -15.81 -24.75 -8.55
C PHE A 368 -15.28 -26.12 -8.14
N VAL A 369 -15.48 -27.10 -9.00
CA VAL A 369 -15.19 -28.51 -8.74
C VAL A 369 -14.51 -29.12 -9.95
N ILE A 370 -13.38 -29.78 -9.74
CA ILE A 370 -12.65 -30.53 -10.76
C ILE A 370 -12.72 -31.99 -10.41
N HIS A 371 -13.27 -32.78 -11.32
CA HIS A 371 -13.44 -34.22 -11.11
C HIS A 371 -12.14 -34.95 -11.35
N ASN A 372 -11.79 -35.82 -10.43
CA ASN A 372 -10.68 -36.72 -10.55
C ASN A 372 -11.16 -38.16 -10.83
N TRP A 373 -12.18 -38.60 -10.14
CA TRP A 373 -12.68 -39.97 -10.23
C TRP A 373 -14.12 -40.03 -9.73
N HIS A 374 -14.93 -41.00 -10.21
CA HIS A 374 -16.25 -41.25 -9.68
C HIS A 374 -16.56 -42.70 -9.54
N HIS A 375 -17.53 -43.01 -8.70
CA HIS A 375 -18.10 -44.35 -8.50
C HIS A 375 -19.59 -44.14 -8.29
N ASP A 376 -20.40 -44.86 -8.98
CA ASP A 376 -21.87 -44.88 -8.90
C ASP A 376 -22.56 -43.63 -8.27
N GLY A 377 -23.04 -42.75 -9.09
CA GLY A 377 -23.73 -41.52 -8.67
C GLY A 377 -22.80 -40.33 -8.48
N TRP A 378 -23.32 -39.16 -8.79
CA TRP A 378 -22.50 -37.92 -8.83
C TRP A 378 -21.91 -37.53 -7.47
N TRP A 379 -22.52 -37.86 -6.35
CA TRP A 379 -22.00 -37.60 -5.00
C TRP A 379 -20.81 -38.50 -4.61
N ASN A 380 -20.55 -39.53 -5.38
CA ASN A 380 -19.44 -40.44 -5.18
C ASN A 380 -18.18 -40.04 -5.93
N TYR A 381 -18.17 -38.85 -6.52
CA TYR A 381 -17.00 -38.33 -7.20
C TYR A 381 -15.88 -37.98 -6.23
N CYS A 382 -14.66 -38.22 -6.64
CA CYS A 382 -13.47 -37.70 -6.03
C CYS A 382 -13.09 -36.42 -6.76
N THR A 383 -13.00 -35.33 -6.04
CA THR A 383 -12.97 -34.02 -6.66
C THR A 383 -12.00 -33.10 -5.96
N TRP A 384 -11.41 -32.21 -6.73
CA TRP A 384 -10.78 -31.02 -6.19
C TRP A 384 -11.84 -29.96 -5.94
N ARG A 385 -11.83 -29.39 -4.75
CA ARG A 385 -12.79 -28.36 -4.33
C ARG A 385 -12.11 -27.24 -3.57
N ALA A 386 -12.63 -26.05 -3.73
CA ALA A 386 -12.30 -24.96 -2.83
C ALA A 386 -12.95 -25.15 -1.45
N ASP A 387 -12.22 -24.92 -0.36
CA ASP A 387 -12.70 -25.08 1.02
C ASP A 387 -12.75 -23.75 1.78
N ASP A 388 -12.10 -22.72 1.29
CA ASP A 388 -12.05 -21.37 1.89
C ASP A 388 -12.64 -20.33 0.93
N SER A 389 -13.76 -19.70 1.32
CA SER A 389 -14.39 -18.66 0.50
C SER A 389 -13.56 -17.41 0.32
N ALA A 390 -12.63 -17.16 1.22
CA ALA A 390 -11.71 -16.01 1.09
C ALA A 390 -10.55 -16.29 0.13
N ASN A 391 -10.22 -17.57 -0.09
CA ASN A 391 -9.14 -18.02 -0.97
C ASN A 391 -9.56 -19.25 -1.77
N PRO A 392 -10.54 -19.12 -2.66
CA PRO A 392 -11.11 -20.24 -3.42
C PRO A 392 -10.12 -20.84 -4.44
N GLU A 393 -9.00 -20.19 -4.68
CA GLU A 393 -7.90 -20.68 -5.50
C GLU A 393 -7.16 -21.89 -4.88
N ILE A 394 -7.24 -22.08 -3.58
CA ILE A 394 -6.70 -23.27 -2.92
C ILE A 394 -7.70 -24.42 -3.09
N MET A 395 -7.29 -25.39 -3.87
CA MET A 395 -8.09 -26.58 -4.14
C MET A 395 -7.61 -27.73 -3.26
N GLY A 396 -8.46 -28.19 -2.38
CA GLY A 396 -8.26 -29.41 -1.61
C GLY A 396 -8.97 -30.59 -2.25
N TYR A 397 -8.55 -31.79 -1.91
CA TYR A 397 -9.13 -33.02 -2.43
C TYR A 397 -10.27 -33.52 -1.54
N TYR A 398 -11.44 -33.65 -2.11
CA TYR A 398 -12.59 -34.24 -1.45
C TYR A 398 -12.84 -35.64 -2.00
N GLY A 399 -12.93 -36.63 -1.13
CA GLY A 399 -13.29 -37.98 -1.47
C GLY A 399 -14.48 -38.48 -0.68
N ASN A 400 -15.35 -39.22 -1.36
CA ASN A 400 -16.49 -39.85 -0.70
C ASN A 400 -16.01 -40.85 0.37
N THR A 401 -16.71 -40.87 1.50
CA THR A 401 -16.47 -41.82 2.59
C THR A 401 -16.80 -43.27 2.21
N VAL A 402 -17.48 -43.47 1.09
CA VAL A 402 -17.91 -44.82 0.63
C VAL A 402 -16.76 -45.67 0.10
N ASN A 403 -15.64 -45.06 -0.29
CA ASN A 403 -14.46 -45.82 -0.74
C ASN A 403 -13.26 -45.52 0.15
N PRO A 404 -13.08 -46.30 1.24
CA PRO A 404 -11.96 -46.04 2.16
C PRO A 404 -10.58 -46.43 1.59
N GLU A 405 -10.51 -47.35 0.60
CA GLU A 405 -9.22 -47.85 0.14
C GLU A 405 -8.32 -46.80 -0.50
N TRP A 406 -8.87 -45.94 -1.35
CA TRP A 406 -8.07 -44.89 -1.96
C TRP A 406 -7.94 -43.66 -1.07
N ARG A 407 -8.90 -43.43 -0.13
CA ARG A 407 -8.79 -42.37 0.85
C ARG A 407 -7.53 -42.49 1.72
N GLU A 408 -7.11 -43.72 2.00
CA GLU A 408 -5.89 -44.00 2.75
C GLU A 408 -4.62 -43.66 1.96
N LYS A 409 -4.71 -43.63 0.63
CA LYS A 409 -3.56 -43.37 -0.27
C LYS A 409 -3.32 -41.88 -0.50
N VAL A 410 -4.29 -41.02 -0.21
CA VAL A 410 -4.14 -39.57 -0.37
C VAL A 410 -3.69 -38.94 0.94
N GLU A 411 -2.71 -38.07 0.88
CA GLU A 411 -2.20 -37.33 2.03
C GLU A 411 -3.34 -36.62 2.78
N PRO A 412 -3.53 -36.86 4.08
CA PRO A 412 -4.67 -36.30 4.83
C PRO A 412 -4.76 -34.77 4.79
N LYS A 413 -3.65 -34.07 4.67
CA LYS A 413 -3.59 -32.61 4.57
C LYS A 413 -4.22 -32.04 3.28
N ASN A 414 -4.42 -32.90 2.28
CA ASN A 414 -5.03 -32.51 1.02
C ASN A 414 -6.55 -32.74 1.01
N TRP A 415 -7.08 -33.33 2.08
CA TRP A 415 -8.51 -33.54 2.22
C TRP A 415 -9.21 -32.27 2.70
N VAL A 416 -10.34 -31.94 2.09
CA VAL A 416 -11.22 -30.86 2.50
C VAL A 416 -12.57 -31.42 2.95
N GLY A 417 -13.32 -30.62 3.69
CA GLY A 417 -14.69 -30.96 4.09
C GLY A 417 -15.67 -30.95 2.93
N ASP A 418 -16.92 -31.33 3.20
CA ASP A 418 -18.01 -31.24 2.23
C ASP A 418 -18.64 -29.83 2.21
N ASN A 419 -17.81 -28.83 2.33
CA ASN A 419 -18.21 -27.44 2.22
C ASN A 419 -18.13 -26.99 0.77
N TRP A 420 -19.19 -26.41 0.28
CA TRP A 420 -19.26 -25.89 -1.07
C TRP A 420 -19.01 -24.39 -1.02
N VAL A 421 -17.76 -24.00 -1.20
CA VAL A 421 -17.40 -22.60 -1.39
C VAL A 421 -17.90 -22.16 -2.76
N LYS A 422 -18.58 -21.02 -2.78
CA LYS A 422 -19.31 -20.52 -3.95
C LYS A 422 -18.84 -19.11 -4.29
N PRO A 423 -17.69 -18.95 -4.94
CA PRO A 423 -17.25 -17.64 -5.43
C PRO A 423 -18.24 -17.12 -6.48
N ALA A 424 -18.30 -15.80 -6.62
CA ALA A 424 -19.07 -15.12 -7.64
C ALA A 424 -18.18 -14.12 -8.38
N VAL A 425 -18.46 -13.92 -9.67
CA VAL A 425 -17.84 -12.83 -10.41
C VAL A 425 -18.50 -11.51 -10.08
N ASN A 426 -17.70 -10.44 -10.04
CA ASN A 426 -18.21 -9.08 -9.79
C ASN A 426 -18.56 -8.33 -11.07
N VAL A 427 -18.04 -8.79 -12.21
CA VAL A 427 -18.24 -8.18 -13.52
C VAL A 427 -18.73 -9.24 -14.51
N THR A 428 -19.73 -8.91 -15.29
CA THR A 428 -20.21 -9.78 -16.37
C THR A 428 -19.16 -9.85 -17.49
N GLY A 429 -18.79 -11.05 -17.90
CA GLY A 429 -17.77 -11.22 -18.95
C GLY A 429 -17.39 -12.67 -19.22
N ASN A 430 -16.41 -12.85 -20.09
CA ASN A 430 -15.81 -14.16 -20.36
C ASN A 430 -14.60 -14.38 -19.46
N TYR A 431 -14.48 -15.59 -18.93
CA TYR A 431 -13.45 -15.96 -17.98
C TYR A 431 -12.72 -17.23 -18.41
N LYS A 432 -11.41 -17.22 -18.20
CA LYS A 432 -10.51 -18.34 -18.41
C LYS A 432 -10.18 -18.99 -17.07
N LEU A 433 -10.23 -20.31 -17.02
CA LEU A 433 -9.92 -21.10 -15.84
C LEU A 433 -8.62 -21.90 -16.09
N ILE A 434 -7.77 -21.91 -15.10
CA ILE A 434 -6.50 -22.63 -15.10
C ILE A 434 -6.41 -23.43 -13.81
N PHE A 435 -5.97 -24.67 -13.89
CA PHE A 435 -5.76 -25.55 -12.74
C PHE A 435 -4.40 -26.22 -12.80
N ASP A 436 -3.64 -26.13 -11.72
CA ASP A 436 -2.40 -26.84 -11.51
C ASP A 436 -2.63 -27.96 -10.50
N ALA A 437 -2.59 -29.22 -10.97
CA ALA A 437 -2.88 -30.39 -10.16
C ALA A 437 -1.75 -30.69 -9.15
N HIS A 438 -0.49 -30.37 -9.49
CA HIS A 438 0.62 -30.51 -8.55
C HIS A 438 0.51 -29.54 -7.37
N LEU A 439 0.20 -28.28 -7.65
CA LEU A 439 0.07 -27.26 -6.61
C LEU A 439 -1.29 -27.31 -5.89
N GLY A 440 -2.30 -28.00 -6.48
CA GLY A 440 -3.68 -27.91 -5.99
C GLY A 440 -4.19 -26.46 -6.04
N ARG A 441 -3.93 -25.76 -7.14
CA ARG A 441 -4.25 -24.35 -7.31
C ARG A 441 -5.11 -24.12 -8.54
N ALA A 442 -6.11 -23.26 -8.39
CA ALA A 442 -6.91 -22.80 -9.50
C ALA A 442 -6.80 -21.28 -9.66
N LYS A 443 -7.06 -20.81 -10.87
CA LYS A 443 -7.04 -19.40 -11.24
C LYS A 443 -8.21 -19.11 -12.17
N ILE A 444 -8.98 -18.07 -11.89
CA ILE A 444 -10.02 -17.56 -12.79
C ILE A 444 -9.67 -16.12 -13.13
N VAL A 445 -9.43 -15.88 -14.39
CA VAL A 445 -9.01 -14.57 -14.92
C VAL A 445 -9.94 -14.15 -16.05
N PRO A 446 -10.14 -12.86 -16.30
CA PRO A 446 -10.83 -12.38 -17.49
C PRO A 446 -10.19 -12.94 -18.76
N ALA A 447 -11.02 -13.43 -19.68
CA ALA A 447 -10.58 -13.85 -20.99
C ALA A 447 -10.65 -12.64 -21.93
N ASN A 448 -9.51 -12.16 -22.38
CA ASN A 448 -9.39 -11.07 -23.35
C ASN A 448 -9.69 -11.54 -24.76
#